data_a70731e1db85f307516cfea88bfbe716
#
_entry.id   a70731e1db85f307516cfea88bfbe716
#
_cell.length_a   1.000
_cell.length_b   1.000
_cell.length_c   1.000
_cell.angle_alpha   90.00
_cell.angle_beta   90.00
_cell.angle_gamma   90.00
#
_symmetry.space_group_name_H-M   'P 1'
#
loop_
_entity.id
_entity.type
_entity.pdbx_description
1 polymer ?
#
loop_
_entity_poly.entity_id
_entity_poly.type
_entity_poly.pdbx_seq_one_letter_code
_entity_poly.pdbx_strand_id
1 'polypeptide(L)'
;MLGAIIGDIIGSRWEFKPTNDYNFEWLSEENGFTDDTICTVGVADALLKSSDFGESIHEWCSRYPNPMGSYGGRFAMWVRSDKPQPYNSFGNGSAMRVSPVAYWYNTLDEVLDAAAATALPSHNHPEGIKGAQTVAMAIFKALQYGEQAPQHITDIIEECMEFSGYDIHIKKEDVINRFDETCQGTVPVALWIIKESTSFEDAVRKAVSLGADADTLGAIVGSIAEAIWGIPEEIKKEIMTYLPEEMQQVVTLFYNHINKKTK
;
A
#
# COMPACT_ATOMS: atom_id res chain seq x y z
N MET A 1 7.07 1.97 -1.97
CA MET A 1 7.14 0.59 -1.47
C MET A 1 7.46 0.51 0.02
N LEU A 2 8.58 1.06 0.49
CA LEU A 2 8.93 1.01 1.92
C LEU A 2 7.92 1.75 2.80
N GLY A 3 7.35 2.84 2.29
CA GLY A 3 6.27 3.56 2.97
C GLY A 3 5.02 2.71 3.20
N ALA A 4 4.69 1.79 2.27
CA ALA A 4 3.62 0.82 2.49
C ALA A 4 3.95 -0.12 3.66
N ILE A 5 5.16 -0.67 3.66
CA ILE A 5 5.64 -1.57 4.73
C ILE A 5 5.63 -0.84 6.09
N ILE A 6 6.06 0.41 6.13
CA ILE A 6 6.05 1.23 7.34
C ILE A 6 4.61 1.44 7.83
N GLY A 7 3.72 1.83 6.93
CA GLY A 7 2.31 2.06 7.27
C GLY A 7 1.61 0.82 7.79
N ASP A 8 1.83 -0.33 7.15
CA ASP A 8 1.39 -1.64 7.59
C ASP A 8 1.87 -1.94 9.03
N ILE A 9 3.19 -1.97 9.24
CA ILE A 9 3.77 -2.33 10.55
C ILE A 9 3.29 -1.38 11.65
N ILE A 10 3.22 -0.07 11.39
CA ILE A 10 2.74 0.89 12.38
C ILE A 10 1.25 0.70 12.68
N GLY A 11 0.44 0.40 11.65
CA GLY A 11 -0.99 0.16 11.78
C GLY A 11 -1.35 -1.18 12.40
N SER A 12 -0.51 -2.19 12.27
CA SER A 12 -0.80 -3.60 12.53
C SER A 12 -1.42 -3.90 13.91
N ARG A 13 -0.93 -3.30 14.99
CA ARG A 13 -1.49 -3.52 16.33
C ARG A 13 -2.85 -2.82 16.55
N TRP A 14 -3.22 -1.89 15.65
CA TRP A 14 -4.42 -1.09 15.75
C TRP A 14 -5.56 -1.57 14.86
N GLU A 15 -5.34 -2.57 14.01
CA GLU A 15 -6.34 -3.13 13.11
C GLU A 15 -7.62 -3.56 13.86
N PHE A 16 -7.48 -4.41 14.89
CA PHE A 16 -8.59 -4.89 15.71
C PHE A 16 -8.70 -4.24 17.09
N LYS A 17 -7.84 -3.29 17.40
CA LYS A 17 -7.86 -2.49 18.63
C LYS A 17 -7.73 -1.01 18.28
N PRO A 18 -8.73 -0.43 17.60
CA PRO A 18 -8.61 0.90 16.99
C PRO A 18 -8.23 1.97 17.99
N THR A 19 -7.42 2.93 17.56
CA THR A 19 -7.05 4.12 18.32
C THR A 19 -7.50 5.38 17.59
N ASN A 20 -7.90 6.41 18.36
CA ASN A 20 -8.11 7.76 17.84
C ASN A 20 -7.10 8.76 18.44
N ASP A 21 -6.10 8.27 19.16
CA ASP A 21 -5.00 9.10 19.64
C ASP A 21 -4.00 9.34 18.51
N TYR A 22 -3.95 10.57 18.00
CA TYR A 22 -2.97 10.97 16.99
C TYR A 22 -1.52 10.81 17.48
N ASN A 23 -1.27 10.96 18.78
CA ASN A 23 0.06 10.85 19.37
C ASN A 23 0.37 9.43 19.90
N PHE A 24 -0.29 8.42 19.33
CA PHE A 24 -0.01 7.04 19.69
C PHE A 24 1.50 6.72 19.59
N GLU A 25 1.95 5.78 20.37
CA GLU A 25 3.33 5.27 20.29
C GLU A 25 3.59 4.70 18.89
N TRP A 26 4.62 5.21 18.21
CA TRP A 26 4.89 4.94 16.80
C TRP A 26 5.22 3.47 16.53
N LEU A 27 6.14 2.89 17.29
CA LEU A 27 6.54 1.48 17.19
C LEU A 27 6.68 0.88 18.59
N SER A 28 6.39 -0.39 18.73
CA SER A 28 6.54 -1.19 19.93
C SER A 28 6.73 -2.66 19.61
N GLU A 29 7.00 -3.50 20.58
CA GLU A 29 7.10 -4.96 20.43
C GLU A 29 5.78 -5.62 19.95
N GLU A 30 4.64 -4.92 20.06
CA GLU A 30 3.35 -5.41 19.57
C GLU A 30 3.15 -5.21 18.06
N ASN A 31 3.99 -4.41 17.40
CA ASN A 31 3.93 -4.20 15.97
C ASN A 31 4.59 -5.35 15.19
N GLY A 32 4.06 -5.67 14.05
CA GLY A 32 4.62 -6.67 13.13
C GLY A 32 4.12 -6.41 11.71
N PHE A 33 4.69 -7.08 10.73
CA PHE A 33 4.20 -7.02 9.37
C PHE A 33 2.98 -7.93 9.18
N THR A 34 2.04 -7.50 8.34
CA THR A 34 0.83 -8.25 8.00
C THR A 34 0.91 -8.77 6.55
N ASP A 35 -0.22 -9.22 6.01
CA ASP A 35 -0.31 -9.61 4.60
C ASP A 35 -0.10 -8.44 3.64
N ASP A 36 -0.29 -7.20 4.06
CA ASP A 36 0.05 -6.01 3.28
C ASP A 36 1.52 -6.00 2.86
N THR A 37 2.41 -6.17 3.83
CA THR A 37 3.85 -6.27 3.57
C THR A 37 4.20 -7.51 2.75
N ILE A 38 3.65 -8.68 3.08
CA ILE A 38 3.92 -9.93 2.37
C ILE A 38 3.57 -9.79 0.89
N CYS A 39 2.37 -9.28 0.59
CA CYS A 39 1.90 -9.08 -0.78
C CYS A 39 2.71 -7.99 -1.51
N THR A 40 3.08 -6.90 -0.83
CA THR A 40 3.93 -5.84 -1.39
C THR A 40 5.31 -6.36 -1.78
N VAL A 41 5.92 -7.19 -0.92
CA VAL A 41 7.19 -7.87 -1.19
C VAL A 41 7.04 -8.84 -2.36
N GLY A 42 5.93 -9.59 -2.42
CA GLY A 42 5.62 -10.48 -3.55
C GLY A 42 5.55 -9.73 -4.89
N VAL A 43 4.93 -8.56 -4.93
CA VAL A 43 4.91 -7.70 -6.14
C VAL A 43 6.33 -7.22 -6.51
N ALA A 44 7.11 -6.77 -5.54
CA ALA A 44 8.47 -6.30 -5.78
C ALA A 44 9.40 -7.43 -6.28
N ASP A 45 9.28 -8.61 -5.72
CA ASP A 45 10.05 -9.80 -6.11
C ASP A 45 9.69 -10.26 -7.53
N ALA A 46 8.40 -10.20 -7.91
CA ALA A 46 7.96 -10.46 -9.27
C ALA A 46 8.63 -9.51 -10.28
N LEU A 47 8.69 -8.22 -9.97
CA LEU A 47 9.36 -7.23 -10.82
C LEU A 47 10.86 -7.52 -10.96
N LEU A 48 11.55 -7.83 -9.85
CA LEU A 48 12.98 -8.16 -9.85
C LEU A 48 13.30 -9.40 -10.67
N LYS A 49 12.44 -10.41 -10.64
CA LYS A 49 12.61 -11.70 -11.32
C LYS A 49 11.98 -11.75 -12.72
N SER A 50 11.23 -10.72 -13.12
CA SER A 50 10.40 -10.71 -14.33
C SER A 50 9.45 -11.91 -14.38
N SER A 51 8.85 -12.25 -13.23
CA SER A 51 7.90 -13.36 -13.07
C SER A 51 6.44 -12.89 -13.02
N ASP A 52 5.50 -13.83 -13.06
CA ASP A 52 4.07 -13.53 -12.92
C ASP A 52 3.75 -13.01 -11.51
N PHE A 53 2.93 -11.95 -11.42
CA PHE A 53 2.56 -11.34 -10.15
C PHE A 53 1.75 -12.29 -9.27
N GLY A 54 0.83 -13.05 -9.86
CA GLY A 54 -0.02 -13.99 -9.12
C GLY A 54 0.79 -15.13 -8.53
N GLU A 55 1.72 -15.70 -9.30
CA GLU A 55 2.63 -16.76 -8.83
C GLU A 55 3.52 -16.25 -7.69
N SER A 56 4.12 -15.07 -7.85
CA SER A 56 5.01 -14.50 -6.82
C SER A 56 4.25 -14.16 -5.54
N ILE A 57 3.09 -13.50 -5.63
CA ILE A 57 2.25 -13.19 -4.46
C ILE A 57 1.83 -14.48 -3.77
N HIS A 58 1.40 -15.49 -4.52
CA HIS A 58 0.99 -16.79 -3.96
C HIS A 58 2.16 -17.49 -3.25
N GLU A 59 3.35 -17.49 -3.85
CA GLU A 59 4.55 -18.07 -3.25
C GLU A 59 4.90 -17.37 -1.92
N TRP A 60 4.93 -16.03 -1.90
CA TRP A 60 5.23 -15.27 -0.69
C TRP A 60 4.18 -15.50 0.40
N CYS A 61 2.89 -15.44 0.07
CA CYS A 61 1.83 -15.70 1.03
C CYS A 61 1.85 -17.15 1.55
N SER A 62 2.24 -18.12 0.73
CA SER A 62 2.36 -19.53 1.14
C SER A 62 3.51 -19.76 2.13
N ARG A 63 4.57 -18.97 2.08
CA ARG A 63 5.68 -19.00 3.07
C ARG A 63 5.24 -18.46 4.43
N TYR A 64 4.26 -17.54 4.45
CA TYR A 64 3.73 -16.92 5.65
C TYR A 64 2.23 -17.23 5.82
N PRO A 65 1.86 -18.50 6.10
CA PRO A 65 0.45 -18.94 6.07
C PRO A 65 -0.42 -18.37 7.19
N ASN A 66 0.18 -17.79 8.21
CA ASN A 66 -0.51 -17.21 9.36
C ASN A 66 0.13 -15.87 9.74
N PRO A 67 -0.02 -14.82 8.92
CA PRO A 67 0.51 -13.50 9.25
C PRO A 67 -0.22 -12.89 10.45
N MET A 68 0.35 -11.85 11.02
CA MET A 68 -0.37 -10.99 11.96
C MET A 68 -1.63 -10.43 11.23
N GLY A 69 -2.74 -10.26 11.92
CA GLY A 69 -4.01 -9.84 11.32
C GLY A 69 -4.76 -10.93 10.56
N SER A 70 -4.03 -11.93 10.03
CA SER A 70 -4.54 -13.00 9.17
C SER A 70 -4.92 -12.51 7.76
N TYR A 71 -4.99 -13.40 6.79
CA TYR A 71 -5.56 -13.10 5.48
C TYR A 71 -7.08 -12.95 5.55
N GLY A 72 -7.64 -12.01 4.80
CA GLY A 72 -9.08 -11.96 4.57
C GLY A 72 -9.62 -13.30 4.08
N GLY A 73 -10.81 -13.73 4.54
CA GLY A 73 -11.28 -15.11 4.42
C GLY A 73 -11.22 -15.71 3.00
N ARG A 74 -11.61 -14.93 1.96
CA ARG A 74 -11.55 -15.40 0.55
C ARG A 74 -10.11 -15.44 0.03
N PHE A 75 -9.27 -14.50 0.45
CA PHE A 75 -7.86 -14.48 0.08
C PHE A 75 -7.11 -15.63 0.75
N ALA A 76 -7.41 -15.97 2.01
CA ALA A 76 -6.88 -17.16 2.67
C ALA A 76 -7.18 -18.46 1.92
N MET A 77 -8.39 -18.57 1.31
CA MET A 77 -8.73 -19.71 0.45
C MET A 77 -7.90 -19.71 -0.83
N TRP A 78 -7.68 -18.54 -1.43
CA TRP A 78 -6.85 -18.38 -2.61
C TRP A 78 -5.39 -18.78 -2.32
N VAL A 79 -4.82 -18.34 -1.20
CA VAL A 79 -3.45 -18.69 -0.76
C VAL A 79 -3.28 -20.20 -0.54
N ARG A 80 -4.30 -20.89 0.00
CA ARG A 80 -4.25 -22.35 0.28
C ARG A 80 -4.52 -23.21 -0.93
N SER A 81 -4.87 -22.64 -2.07
CA SER A 81 -5.20 -23.37 -3.28
C SER A 81 -3.96 -23.78 -4.05
N ASP A 82 -3.86 -25.01 -4.48
CA ASP A 82 -2.80 -25.47 -5.41
C ASP A 82 -2.92 -24.85 -6.81
N LYS A 83 -4.10 -24.33 -7.15
CA LYS A 83 -4.42 -23.67 -8.42
C LYS A 83 -5.29 -22.45 -8.15
N PRO A 84 -4.70 -21.38 -7.57
CA PRO A 84 -5.46 -20.19 -7.22
C PRO A 84 -6.10 -19.55 -8.47
N GLN A 85 -7.37 -19.20 -8.36
CA GLN A 85 -8.12 -18.54 -9.43
C GLN A 85 -8.68 -17.21 -8.94
N PRO A 86 -8.78 -16.21 -9.82
CA PRO A 86 -9.44 -14.95 -9.49
C PRO A 86 -10.86 -15.18 -8.96
N TYR A 87 -11.24 -14.43 -7.94
CA TYR A 87 -12.53 -14.62 -7.28
C TYR A 87 -13.39 -13.35 -7.19
N ASN A 88 -13.14 -12.41 -8.11
CA ASN A 88 -13.89 -11.16 -8.26
C ASN A 88 -13.95 -10.32 -6.98
N SER A 89 -12.81 -10.23 -6.27
CA SER A 89 -12.68 -9.35 -5.10
C SER A 89 -12.63 -7.88 -5.53
N PHE A 90 -13.27 -7.04 -4.74
CA PHE A 90 -13.16 -5.58 -4.77
C PHE A 90 -12.57 -5.04 -3.45
N GLY A 91 -11.96 -5.92 -2.67
CA GLY A 91 -11.25 -5.58 -1.44
C GLY A 91 -10.04 -4.68 -1.69
N ASN A 92 -9.63 -3.97 -0.64
CA ASN A 92 -8.48 -3.05 -0.67
C ASN A 92 -7.12 -3.76 -0.80
N GLY A 93 -7.09 -5.09 -0.70
CA GLY A 93 -5.90 -5.91 -0.85
C GLY A 93 -5.16 -5.79 -2.19
N SER A 94 -5.80 -5.31 -3.26
CA SER A 94 -5.12 -4.96 -4.50
C SER A 94 -4.42 -3.61 -4.42
N ALA A 95 -5.02 -2.63 -3.72
CA ALA A 95 -4.49 -1.29 -3.55
C ALA A 95 -3.30 -1.23 -2.58
N MET A 96 -3.34 -2.02 -1.47
CA MET A 96 -2.31 -2.04 -0.45
C MET A 96 -0.94 -2.49 -1.00
N ARG A 97 -0.93 -3.46 -1.92
CA ARG A 97 0.28 -4.12 -2.42
C ARG A 97 0.90 -3.52 -3.68
N VAL A 98 0.21 -2.58 -4.33
CA VAL A 98 0.52 -2.14 -5.70
C VAL A 98 1.75 -1.24 -5.81
N SER A 99 2.16 -0.60 -4.72
CA SER A 99 3.16 0.48 -4.72
C SER A 99 4.46 0.21 -5.51
N PRO A 100 5.03 -1.01 -5.57
CA PRO A 100 6.28 -1.24 -6.30
C PRO A 100 6.20 -0.92 -7.79
N VAL A 101 5.04 -1.12 -8.45
CA VAL A 101 4.93 -0.91 -9.90
C VAL A 101 5.12 0.55 -10.30
N ALA A 102 4.72 1.49 -9.45
CA ALA A 102 4.85 2.93 -9.73
C ALA A 102 6.31 3.40 -9.80
N TYR A 103 7.22 2.73 -9.11
CA TYR A 103 8.66 3.00 -9.15
C TYR A 103 9.39 2.27 -10.29
N TRP A 104 8.76 1.22 -10.84
CA TRP A 104 9.43 0.33 -11.79
C TRP A 104 9.31 0.79 -13.24
N TYR A 105 8.16 1.33 -13.63
CA TYR A 105 7.85 1.71 -14.99
C TYR A 105 8.05 3.22 -15.23
N ASN A 106 8.19 3.61 -16.50
CA ASN A 106 8.56 4.98 -16.87
C ASN A 106 7.39 5.80 -17.43
N THR A 107 6.30 5.15 -17.82
CA THR A 107 5.09 5.80 -18.33
C THR A 107 3.88 5.47 -17.49
N LEU A 108 2.89 6.38 -17.47
CA LEU A 108 1.66 6.16 -16.72
C LEU A 108 0.90 4.93 -17.25
N ASP A 109 0.86 4.74 -18.55
CA ASP A 109 0.16 3.60 -19.17
C ASP A 109 0.76 2.27 -18.71
N GLU A 110 2.11 2.13 -18.70
CA GLU A 110 2.79 0.96 -18.18
C GLU A 110 2.48 0.73 -16.68
N VAL A 111 2.43 1.80 -15.89
CA VAL A 111 2.09 1.73 -14.45
C VAL A 111 0.65 1.25 -14.26
N LEU A 112 -0.30 1.78 -15.01
CA LEU A 112 -1.71 1.40 -14.92
C LEU A 112 -1.95 -0.06 -15.36
N ASP A 113 -1.27 -0.50 -16.42
CA ASP A 113 -1.33 -1.88 -16.91
C ASP A 113 -0.73 -2.85 -15.89
N ALA A 114 0.43 -2.51 -15.32
CA ALA A 114 1.07 -3.33 -14.30
C ALA A 114 0.25 -3.34 -13.00
N ALA A 115 -0.34 -2.22 -12.60
CA ALA A 115 -1.23 -2.15 -11.44
C ALA A 115 -2.45 -3.07 -11.61
N ALA A 116 -3.08 -3.05 -12.78
CA ALA A 116 -4.14 -3.99 -13.12
C ALA A 116 -3.63 -5.45 -13.05
N ALA A 117 -2.45 -5.74 -13.59
CA ALA A 117 -1.86 -7.08 -13.57
C ALA A 117 -1.60 -7.59 -12.15
N THR A 118 -1.23 -6.73 -11.18
CA THR A 118 -1.11 -7.13 -9.76
C THR A 118 -2.44 -7.45 -9.11
N ALA A 119 -3.55 -6.84 -9.56
CA ALA A 119 -4.88 -7.06 -9.03
C ALA A 119 -5.54 -8.34 -9.59
N LEU A 120 -5.40 -8.57 -10.89
CA LEU A 120 -6.09 -9.63 -11.64
C LEU A 120 -6.05 -11.03 -11.01
N PRO A 121 -4.95 -11.51 -10.38
CA PRO A 121 -4.89 -12.85 -9.82
C PRO A 121 -5.92 -13.16 -8.72
N SER A 122 -6.43 -12.14 -8.04
CA SER A 122 -7.38 -12.28 -6.93
C SER A 122 -8.50 -11.24 -6.95
N HIS A 123 -8.18 -9.98 -7.27
CA HIS A 123 -9.06 -8.80 -7.19
C HIS A 123 -9.47 -8.30 -8.58
N ASN A 124 -9.97 -9.22 -9.42
CA ASN A 124 -10.34 -8.93 -10.81
C ASN A 124 -11.72 -8.24 -10.99
N HIS A 125 -12.35 -7.79 -9.90
CA HIS A 125 -13.51 -6.91 -9.97
C HIS A 125 -13.07 -5.51 -10.45
N PRO A 126 -13.89 -4.78 -11.25
CA PRO A 126 -13.54 -3.43 -11.71
C PRO A 126 -13.07 -2.48 -10.60
N GLU A 127 -13.72 -2.50 -9.43
CA GLU A 127 -13.31 -1.68 -8.27
C GLU A 127 -11.95 -2.13 -7.70
N GLY A 128 -11.65 -3.43 -7.67
CA GLY A 128 -10.35 -3.94 -7.21
C GLY A 128 -9.21 -3.49 -8.12
N ILE A 129 -9.42 -3.54 -9.44
CA ILE A 129 -8.46 -3.06 -10.44
C ILE A 129 -8.30 -1.53 -10.34
N LYS A 130 -9.42 -0.81 -10.31
CA LYS A 130 -9.44 0.65 -10.23
C LYS A 130 -8.73 1.18 -8.98
N GLY A 131 -8.95 0.54 -7.82
CA GLY A 131 -8.29 0.91 -6.57
C GLY A 131 -6.76 0.79 -6.67
N ALA A 132 -6.26 -0.33 -7.19
CA ALA A 132 -4.83 -0.52 -7.42
C ALA A 132 -4.26 0.52 -8.40
N GLN A 133 -4.93 0.73 -9.54
CA GLN A 133 -4.52 1.72 -10.53
C GLN A 133 -4.48 3.15 -9.95
N THR A 134 -5.47 3.52 -9.15
CA THR A 134 -5.54 4.86 -8.54
C THR A 134 -4.37 5.10 -7.58
N VAL A 135 -4.05 4.13 -6.72
CA VAL A 135 -2.91 4.24 -5.80
C VAL A 135 -1.58 4.30 -6.57
N ALA A 136 -1.40 3.44 -7.56
CA ALA A 136 -0.20 3.44 -8.40
C ALA A 136 -0.04 4.76 -9.17
N MET A 137 -1.13 5.33 -9.70
CA MET A 137 -1.14 6.64 -10.36
C MET A 137 -0.73 7.76 -9.41
N ALA A 138 -1.28 7.80 -8.19
CA ALA A 138 -0.93 8.81 -7.20
C ALA A 138 0.57 8.79 -6.87
N ILE A 139 1.14 7.60 -6.67
CA ILE A 139 2.58 7.42 -6.42
C ILE A 139 3.39 7.87 -7.64
N PHE A 140 3.03 7.42 -8.84
CA PHE A 140 3.75 7.75 -10.06
C PHE A 140 3.76 9.25 -10.34
N LYS A 141 2.62 9.92 -10.19
CA LYS A 141 2.50 11.37 -10.37
C LYS A 141 3.36 12.13 -9.34
N ALA A 142 3.35 11.70 -8.08
CA ALA A 142 4.23 12.29 -7.06
C ALA A 142 5.72 12.14 -7.43
N LEU A 143 6.14 10.97 -7.92
CA LEU A 143 7.52 10.74 -8.36
C LEU A 143 7.91 11.62 -9.56
N GLN A 144 6.98 11.93 -10.46
CA GLN A 144 7.24 12.85 -11.59
C GLN A 144 7.50 14.29 -11.13
N TYR A 145 6.83 14.76 -10.08
CA TYR A 145 7.08 16.07 -9.50
C TYR A 145 8.37 16.11 -8.64
N GLY A 146 8.88 14.95 -8.20
CA GLY A 146 10.10 14.86 -7.39
C GLY A 146 10.02 15.71 -6.11
N GLU A 147 11.02 16.54 -5.86
CA GLU A 147 11.07 17.41 -4.67
C GLU A 147 9.93 18.46 -4.63
N GLN A 148 9.26 18.70 -5.73
CA GLN A 148 8.11 19.62 -5.81
C GLN A 148 6.77 18.95 -5.50
N ALA A 149 6.73 17.63 -5.33
CA ALA A 149 5.49 16.88 -5.10
C ALA A 149 4.63 17.45 -3.94
N PRO A 150 5.20 17.94 -2.82
CA PRO A 150 4.40 18.54 -1.74
C PRO A 150 3.59 19.78 -2.16
N GLN A 151 4.06 20.54 -3.18
CA GLN A 151 3.34 21.69 -3.70
C GLN A 151 2.23 21.31 -4.70
N HIS A 152 2.27 20.09 -5.22
CA HIS A 152 1.37 19.57 -6.25
C HIS A 152 0.39 18.49 -5.74
N ILE A 153 0.23 18.36 -4.42
CA ILE A 153 -0.68 17.35 -3.84
C ILE A 153 -2.10 17.51 -4.39
N THR A 154 -2.60 18.75 -4.50
CA THR A 154 -3.94 19.00 -5.02
C THR A 154 -4.07 18.53 -6.47
N ASP A 155 -3.10 18.85 -7.32
CA ASP A 155 -3.11 18.43 -8.73
C ASP A 155 -3.08 16.90 -8.86
N ILE A 156 -2.21 16.23 -8.09
CA ILE A 156 -2.11 14.76 -8.05
C ILE A 156 -3.46 14.13 -7.67
N ILE A 157 -4.08 14.66 -6.63
CA ILE A 157 -5.35 14.12 -6.13
C ILE A 157 -6.50 14.36 -7.12
N GLU A 158 -6.57 15.55 -7.73
CA GLU A 158 -7.59 15.88 -8.74
C GLU A 158 -7.48 14.96 -9.97
N GLU A 159 -6.27 14.70 -10.46
CA GLU A 159 -6.06 13.73 -11.54
C GLU A 159 -6.48 12.31 -11.14
N CYS A 160 -6.22 11.88 -9.90
CA CYS A 160 -6.68 10.59 -9.39
C CYS A 160 -8.20 10.51 -9.27
N MET A 161 -8.87 11.60 -8.87
CA MET A 161 -10.33 11.68 -8.83
C MET A 161 -10.95 11.61 -10.23
N GLU A 162 -10.38 12.35 -11.19
CA GLU A 162 -10.84 12.33 -12.59
C GLU A 162 -10.71 10.91 -13.17
N PHE A 163 -9.59 10.24 -12.94
CA PHE A 163 -9.34 8.87 -13.40
C PHE A 163 -10.30 7.85 -12.79
N SER A 164 -10.46 7.89 -11.47
CA SER A 164 -11.17 6.85 -10.71
C SER A 164 -12.66 7.11 -10.55
N GLY A 165 -13.08 8.38 -10.61
CA GLY A 165 -14.42 8.82 -10.21
C GLY A 165 -14.67 8.75 -8.71
N TYR A 166 -13.63 8.60 -7.88
CA TYR A 166 -13.77 8.62 -6.42
C TYR A 166 -14.01 10.04 -5.92
N ASP A 167 -14.93 10.18 -4.97
CA ASP A 167 -15.17 11.44 -4.25
C ASP A 167 -14.35 11.48 -2.95
N ILE A 168 -13.55 12.54 -2.79
CA ILE A 168 -12.75 12.79 -1.60
C ILE A 168 -13.29 13.94 -0.74
N HIS A 169 -14.50 14.45 -1.01
CA HIS A 169 -15.14 15.41 -0.13
C HIS A 169 -15.67 14.72 1.13
N ILE A 170 -14.72 14.18 1.90
CA ILE A 170 -14.96 13.34 3.07
C ILE A 170 -14.99 14.20 4.32
N LYS A 171 -15.96 13.96 5.19
CA LYS A 171 -15.96 14.46 6.55
C LYS A 171 -15.42 13.40 7.48
N LYS A 172 -14.53 13.76 8.39
CA LYS A 172 -13.93 12.84 9.34
C LYS A 172 -14.97 12.01 10.10
N GLU A 173 -16.08 12.63 10.45
CA GLU A 173 -17.19 12.01 11.19
C GLU A 173 -17.84 10.84 10.44
N ASP A 174 -17.76 10.84 9.11
CA ASP A 174 -18.37 9.80 8.27
C ASP A 174 -17.49 8.55 8.14
N VAL A 175 -16.18 8.66 8.45
CA VAL A 175 -15.19 7.60 8.24
C VAL A 175 -14.44 7.16 9.50
N ILE A 176 -14.47 7.98 10.57
CA ILE A 176 -13.83 7.64 11.85
C ILE A 176 -14.42 6.36 12.45
N ASN A 177 -13.57 5.43 12.88
CA ASN A 177 -13.94 4.13 13.43
C ASN A 177 -14.81 3.27 12.49
N ARG A 178 -14.76 3.54 11.19
CA ARG A 178 -15.46 2.75 10.19
C ARG A 178 -14.47 1.79 9.54
N PHE A 179 -14.60 0.52 9.87
CA PHE A 179 -13.84 -0.55 9.25
C PHE A 179 -14.42 -0.86 7.87
N ASP A 180 -13.65 -0.63 6.80
CA ASP A 180 -14.08 -0.87 5.42
C ASP A 180 -12.90 -1.46 4.63
N GLU A 181 -13.04 -2.72 4.21
CA GLU A 181 -12.01 -3.49 3.49
C GLU A 181 -12.17 -3.39 1.96
N THR A 182 -12.99 -2.46 1.46
CA THR A 182 -13.20 -2.30 0.01
C THR A 182 -12.32 -1.21 -0.60
N CYS A 183 -11.93 -1.36 -1.87
CA CYS A 183 -11.19 -0.32 -2.59
C CYS A 183 -11.94 1.01 -2.59
N GLN A 184 -13.24 0.99 -2.88
CA GLN A 184 -14.07 2.19 -2.95
C GLN A 184 -14.34 2.82 -1.56
N GLY A 185 -14.16 2.08 -0.48
CA GLY A 185 -14.22 2.60 0.89
C GLY A 185 -12.89 3.11 1.42
N THR A 186 -11.77 2.48 1.03
CA THR A 186 -10.44 2.77 1.59
C THR A 186 -9.65 3.78 0.75
N VAL A 187 -9.63 3.63 -0.59
CA VAL A 187 -8.76 4.46 -1.46
C VAL A 187 -9.15 5.95 -1.44
N PRO A 188 -10.44 6.35 -1.52
CA PRO A 188 -10.81 7.76 -1.39
C PRO A 188 -10.40 8.35 -0.04
N VAL A 189 -10.52 7.56 1.04
CA VAL A 189 -10.11 7.98 2.40
C VAL A 189 -8.59 8.19 2.45
N ALA A 190 -7.81 7.31 1.83
CA ALA A 190 -6.36 7.47 1.75
C ALA A 190 -5.97 8.75 0.98
N LEU A 191 -6.60 9.03 -0.16
CA LEU A 191 -6.37 10.24 -0.93
C LEU A 191 -6.75 11.51 -0.14
N TRP A 192 -7.88 11.48 0.58
CA TRP A 192 -8.28 12.57 1.48
C TRP A 192 -7.24 12.81 2.58
N ILE A 193 -6.74 11.75 3.24
CA ILE A 193 -5.69 11.86 4.27
C ILE A 193 -4.43 12.50 3.69
N ILE A 194 -3.98 12.09 2.51
CA ILE A 194 -2.82 12.67 1.84
C ILE A 194 -3.02 14.17 1.60
N LYS A 195 -4.21 14.57 1.11
CA LYS A 195 -4.53 15.99 0.88
C LYS A 195 -4.46 16.83 2.15
N GLU A 196 -4.87 16.28 3.28
CA GLU A 196 -4.89 16.96 4.57
C GLU A 196 -3.55 16.88 5.33
N SER A 197 -2.53 16.22 4.76
CA SER A 197 -1.27 15.94 5.46
C SER A 197 -0.14 16.87 5.03
N THR A 198 0.86 17.00 5.91
CA THR A 198 1.99 17.93 5.74
C THR A 198 3.35 17.23 5.75
N SER A 199 3.39 15.95 6.09
CA SER A 199 4.61 15.12 6.12
C SER A 199 4.27 13.64 6.04
N PHE A 200 5.28 12.80 5.82
CA PHE A 200 5.16 11.34 5.86
C PHE A 200 4.59 10.86 7.20
N GLU A 201 5.16 11.34 8.32
CA GLU A 201 4.69 10.95 9.66
C GLU A 201 3.27 11.42 9.93
N ASP A 202 2.93 12.67 9.58
CA ASP A 202 1.59 13.22 9.74
C ASP A 202 0.55 12.37 8.98
N ALA A 203 0.87 11.96 7.75
CA ALA A 203 -0.02 11.14 6.94
C ALA A 203 -0.29 9.76 7.57
N VAL A 204 0.77 9.05 7.98
CA VAL A 204 0.63 7.74 8.61
C VAL A 204 -0.09 7.84 9.96
N ARG A 205 0.20 8.88 10.79
CA ARG A 205 -0.51 9.10 12.05
C ARG A 205 -2.00 9.33 11.84
N LYS A 206 -2.38 10.12 10.84
CA LYS A 206 -3.79 10.35 10.49
C LYS A 206 -4.47 9.08 10.01
N ALA A 207 -3.80 8.26 9.21
CA ALA A 207 -4.33 6.98 8.74
C ALA A 207 -4.64 6.04 9.90
N VAL A 208 -3.68 5.80 10.76
CA VAL A 208 -3.82 4.88 11.89
C VAL A 208 -4.80 5.41 12.94
N SER A 209 -4.72 6.70 13.30
CA SER A 209 -5.61 7.29 14.31
C SER A 209 -7.04 7.53 13.83
N LEU A 210 -7.34 7.22 12.56
CA LEU A 210 -8.73 7.21 12.09
C LEU A 210 -9.54 6.08 12.73
N GLY A 211 -8.87 5.02 13.21
CA GLY A 211 -9.54 3.89 13.85
C GLY A 211 -10.33 3.02 12.88
N ALA A 212 -9.91 3.02 11.60
CA ALA A 212 -10.45 2.18 10.54
C ALA A 212 -9.64 0.89 10.39
N ASP A 213 -9.49 0.38 9.19
CA ASP A 213 -8.58 -0.70 8.77
C ASP A 213 -7.14 -0.13 8.79
N ALA A 214 -6.51 -0.17 9.95
CA ALA A 214 -5.39 0.72 10.27
C ALA A 214 -4.10 0.35 9.57
N ASP A 215 -3.81 -0.93 9.37
CA ASP A 215 -2.64 -1.46 8.67
C ASP A 215 -2.77 -1.20 7.17
N THR A 216 -3.88 -1.60 6.55
CA THR A 216 -4.12 -1.39 5.11
C THR A 216 -4.24 0.08 4.74
N LEU A 217 -4.99 0.87 5.52
CA LEU A 217 -5.06 2.32 5.28
C LEU A 217 -3.68 2.97 5.50
N GLY A 218 -2.94 2.53 6.52
CA GLY A 218 -1.56 2.91 6.79
C GLY A 218 -0.64 2.57 5.62
N ALA A 219 -0.74 1.35 5.06
CA ALA A 219 0.06 0.90 3.93
C ALA A 219 -0.21 1.73 2.66
N ILE A 220 -1.48 1.96 2.31
CA ILE A 220 -1.85 2.77 1.14
C ILE A 220 -1.37 4.21 1.32
N VAL A 221 -1.68 4.86 2.44
CA VAL A 221 -1.27 6.23 2.74
C VAL A 221 0.24 6.34 2.80
N GLY A 222 0.92 5.43 3.50
CA GLY A 222 2.39 5.42 3.61
C GLY A 222 3.07 5.28 2.26
N SER A 223 2.50 4.49 1.34
CA SER A 223 3.05 4.31 -0.01
C SER A 223 3.03 5.58 -0.85
N ILE A 224 1.95 6.35 -0.76
CA ILE A 224 1.80 7.64 -1.46
C ILE A 224 2.64 8.71 -0.76
N ALA A 225 2.62 8.75 0.57
CA ALA A 225 3.38 9.69 1.39
C ALA A 225 4.90 9.58 1.16
N GLU A 226 5.42 8.36 0.98
CA GLU A 226 6.83 8.13 0.61
C GLU A 226 7.20 8.85 -0.67
N ALA A 227 6.36 8.78 -1.70
CA ALA A 227 6.62 9.43 -2.99
C ALA A 227 6.55 10.96 -2.92
N ILE A 228 5.74 11.51 -2.01
CA ILE A 228 5.54 12.94 -1.87
C ILE A 228 6.61 13.58 -0.98
N TRP A 229 6.87 13.02 0.20
CA TRP A 229 7.74 13.64 1.22
C TRP A 229 9.05 12.89 1.48
N GLY A 230 9.19 11.68 0.92
CA GLY A 230 10.26 10.76 1.33
C GLY A 230 10.03 10.18 2.73
N ILE A 231 10.93 9.33 3.16
CA ILE A 231 10.90 8.69 4.49
C ILE A 231 12.14 9.11 5.27
N PRO A 232 12.01 9.55 6.55
CA PRO A 232 13.14 9.81 7.43
C PRO A 232 14.05 8.56 7.59
N GLU A 233 15.37 8.77 7.54
CA GLU A 233 16.36 7.67 7.55
C GLU A 233 16.32 6.81 8.83
N GLU A 234 15.97 7.43 9.97
CA GLU A 234 15.84 6.72 11.24
C GLU A 234 14.69 5.70 11.16
N ILE A 235 13.55 6.10 10.61
CA ILE A 235 12.38 5.22 10.43
C ILE A 235 12.72 4.07 9.49
N LYS A 236 13.41 4.35 8.37
CA LYS A 236 13.83 3.30 7.43
C LYS A 236 14.67 2.22 8.11
N LYS A 237 15.63 2.62 8.93
CA LYS A 237 16.52 1.69 9.63
C LYS A 237 15.76 0.86 10.66
N GLU A 238 14.90 1.50 11.44
CA GLU A 238 14.14 0.85 12.48
C GLU A 238 13.17 -0.18 11.90
N ILE A 239 12.41 0.19 10.87
CA ILE A 239 11.40 -0.69 10.28
C ILE A 239 12.01 -1.95 9.65
N MET A 240 13.21 -1.86 9.10
CA MET A 240 13.91 -3.02 8.53
C MET A 240 14.17 -4.11 9.58
N THR A 241 14.24 -3.77 10.86
CA THR A 241 14.43 -4.77 11.93
C THR A 241 13.19 -5.62 12.19
N TYR A 242 12.02 -5.19 11.76
CA TYR A 242 10.76 -5.95 11.86
C TYR A 242 10.61 -6.98 10.73
N LEU A 243 11.44 -6.91 9.69
CA LEU A 243 11.34 -7.79 8.53
C LEU A 243 12.30 -8.98 8.65
N PRO A 244 11.86 -10.19 8.23
CA PRO A 244 12.78 -11.31 8.01
C PRO A 244 13.84 -10.97 6.95
N GLU A 245 15.01 -11.63 7.05
CA GLU A 245 16.15 -11.36 6.16
C GLU A 245 15.79 -11.45 4.67
N GLU A 246 14.97 -12.42 4.27
CA GLU A 246 14.57 -12.58 2.88
C GLU A 246 13.73 -11.39 2.36
N MET A 247 12.86 -10.79 3.18
CA MET A 247 12.13 -9.57 2.82
C MET A 247 13.04 -8.36 2.76
N GLN A 248 13.99 -8.22 3.71
CA GLN A 248 15.01 -7.17 3.69
C GLN A 248 15.84 -7.22 2.40
N GLN A 249 16.18 -8.43 1.93
CA GLN A 249 16.92 -8.62 0.69
C GLN A 249 16.12 -8.13 -0.53
N VAL A 250 14.83 -8.49 -0.63
CA VAL A 250 13.95 -8.00 -1.71
C VAL A 250 13.85 -6.48 -1.70
N VAL A 251 13.59 -5.87 -0.53
CA VAL A 251 13.52 -4.42 -0.38
C VAL A 251 14.83 -3.76 -0.84
N THR A 252 15.96 -4.27 -0.37
CA THR A 252 17.29 -3.74 -0.72
C THR A 252 17.57 -3.84 -2.21
N LEU A 253 17.30 -5.00 -2.83
CA LEU A 253 17.51 -5.22 -4.27
C LEU A 253 16.61 -4.32 -5.10
N PHE A 254 15.36 -4.15 -4.68
CA PHE A 254 14.41 -3.28 -5.37
C PHE A 254 14.89 -1.83 -5.41
N TYR A 255 15.26 -1.24 -4.26
CA TYR A 255 15.76 0.13 -4.23
C TYR A 255 17.10 0.30 -4.92
N ASN A 256 17.98 -0.70 -4.87
CA ASN A 256 19.22 -0.68 -5.64
C ASN A 256 18.96 -0.67 -7.15
N HIS A 257 17.91 -1.33 -7.62
CA HIS A 257 17.53 -1.36 -9.04
C HIS A 257 16.98 0.00 -9.48
N ILE A 258 15.99 0.55 -8.76
CA ILE A 258 15.37 1.83 -9.15
C ILE A 258 16.35 3.00 -9.06
N ASN A 259 17.25 3.03 -8.05
CA ASN A 259 18.28 4.06 -7.90
C ASN A 259 19.35 4.04 -9.01
N LYS A 260 19.52 2.91 -9.71
CA LYS A 260 20.40 2.84 -10.88
C LYS A 260 19.76 3.37 -12.14
N LYS A 261 18.42 3.33 -12.24
CA LYS A 261 17.68 3.89 -13.37
C LYS A 261 17.64 5.42 -13.36
N THR A 262 17.77 6.03 -12.20
CA THR A 262 17.65 7.48 -12.00
C THR A 262 19.01 8.22 -12.21
N LYS A 263 20.11 7.48 -12.38
CA LYS A 263 21.45 7.99 -12.68
C LYS A 263 21.76 7.87 -14.17
#